data_fb5e13c2e6e35938a4fbcb6a9a2a3480
#
_entry.id   fb5e13c2e6e35938a4fbcb6a9a2a3480
#
_cell.length_a   1.000
_cell.length_b   1.000
_cell.length_c   1.000
_cell.angle_alpha   90.00
_cell.angle_beta   90.00
_cell.angle_gamma   90.00
#
_symmetry.space_group_name_H-M   'P 1'
#
loop_
_entity.id
_entity.type
_entity.pdbx_description
1 polymer ?
#
loop_
_entity_poly.entity_id
_entity_poly.type
_entity_poly.pdbx_seq_one_letter_code
_entity_poly.pdbx_strand_id
1 'polypeptide(L)'
;MVAPPPARQPLLAVDDLVVSFDGPLGTYRALNGVSFHVDAGETLAILGESGSGKSVTVRAVMALLPRHSARVERGTIRYAGEEISAKPVRRTRELSATEIAMVFQDSLTALNPVVRVGQQIAELFRVRQRLSRREAWQRAVAGLDRVGIPNAAKRAHDYPHQFSGGMRQRVVIAMALALRPKLLIADEPTTALDVTVQAQIMDLLRELREADGMAMILITHDLGVVADVADRVAVMYAGTVVESGPLREVYDAPAHPYTRGLMNSVPAPDRPGTRLTPIEGMPPSPLHPPTGCPFHPRCPVARANCRTDRPALRIVATGHEAACHYAQEVMTGVDTVKGAA
;
A
#
# COMPACT_ATOMS: atom_id res chain seq x y z
N MET A 1 -25.46 -21.12 -22.76
CA MET A 1 -24.85 -20.62 -21.52
C MET A 1 -23.36 -20.83 -21.66
N VAL A 2 -22.61 -19.74 -21.86
CA VAL A 2 -21.12 -19.77 -21.87
C VAL A 2 -20.69 -19.87 -20.40
N ALA A 3 -19.90 -20.91 -20.05
CA ALA A 3 -19.34 -21.04 -18.72
C ALA A 3 -18.56 -19.74 -18.39
N PRO A 4 -18.67 -19.21 -17.17
CA PRO A 4 -17.87 -18.09 -16.78
C PRO A 4 -16.38 -18.45 -16.94
N PRO A 5 -15.54 -17.51 -17.43
CA PRO A 5 -14.11 -17.78 -17.56
C PRO A 5 -13.56 -18.21 -16.19
N PRO A 6 -12.60 -19.15 -16.15
CA PRO A 6 -11.98 -19.57 -14.89
C PRO A 6 -11.49 -18.33 -14.15
N ALA A 7 -11.82 -18.24 -12.86
CA ALA A 7 -11.37 -17.14 -12.01
C ALA A 7 -9.84 -17.02 -12.14
N ARG A 8 -9.35 -15.88 -12.63
CA ARG A 8 -7.91 -15.65 -12.75
C ARG A 8 -7.30 -15.74 -11.38
N GLN A 9 -6.28 -16.55 -11.24
CA GLN A 9 -5.56 -16.69 -9.99
C GLN A 9 -4.81 -15.38 -9.71
N PRO A 10 -5.02 -14.73 -8.54
CA PRO A 10 -4.36 -13.47 -8.25
C PRO A 10 -2.84 -13.63 -8.18
N LEU A 11 -2.11 -12.58 -8.54
CA LEU A 11 -0.65 -12.55 -8.45
C LEU A 11 -0.21 -12.59 -6.97
N LEU A 12 -0.89 -11.82 -6.11
CA LEU A 12 -0.69 -11.84 -4.66
C LEU A 12 -2.05 -12.00 -3.99
N ALA A 13 -2.15 -12.91 -3.03
CA ALA A 13 -3.29 -13.04 -2.13
C ALA A 13 -2.82 -13.07 -0.68
N VAL A 14 -3.47 -12.31 0.16
CA VAL A 14 -3.30 -12.28 1.62
C VAL A 14 -4.63 -12.63 2.25
N ASP A 15 -4.68 -13.68 3.06
CA ASP A 15 -5.89 -14.18 3.67
C ASP A 15 -5.75 -14.22 5.19
N ASP A 16 -6.64 -13.55 5.90
CA ASP A 16 -6.82 -13.53 7.36
C ASP A 16 -5.51 -13.30 8.14
N LEU A 17 -4.67 -12.35 7.65
CA LEU A 17 -3.35 -12.11 8.21
C LEU A 17 -3.47 -11.39 9.57
N VAL A 18 -2.93 -12.02 10.61
CA VAL A 18 -2.84 -11.48 11.98
C VAL A 18 -1.37 -11.36 12.38
N VAL A 19 -0.97 -10.14 12.76
CA VAL A 19 0.40 -9.85 13.19
C VAL A 19 0.38 -9.15 14.53
N SER A 20 1.15 -9.66 15.49
CA SER A 20 1.38 -9.05 16.80
C SER A 20 2.81 -8.57 16.95
N PHE A 21 2.97 -7.60 17.83
CA PHE A 21 4.25 -7.07 18.27
C PHE A 21 4.36 -7.15 19.79
N ASP A 22 5.54 -7.57 20.26
CA ASP A 22 5.91 -7.48 21.67
C ASP A 22 6.64 -6.14 21.90
N GLY A 23 6.05 -5.28 22.71
CA GLY A 23 6.57 -3.97 23.06
C GLY A 23 6.78 -3.82 24.57
N PRO A 24 7.42 -2.73 25.03
CA PRO A 24 7.65 -2.47 26.45
C PRO A 24 6.37 -2.39 27.29
N LEU A 25 5.25 -2.02 26.67
CA LEU A 25 3.95 -1.86 27.32
C LEU A 25 3.03 -3.09 27.16
N GLY A 26 3.55 -4.18 26.58
CA GLY A 26 2.81 -5.41 26.34
C GLY A 26 2.73 -5.80 24.87
N THR A 27 2.09 -6.94 24.61
CA THR A 27 1.84 -7.44 23.27
C THR A 27 0.59 -6.78 22.68
N TYR A 28 0.67 -6.31 21.44
CA TYR A 28 -0.48 -5.76 20.71
C TYR A 28 -0.58 -6.32 19.30
N ARG A 29 -1.78 -6.41 18.78
CA ARG A 29 -2.03 -6.79 17.39
C ARG A 29 -2.03 -5.57 16.50
N ALA A 30 -1.08 -5.51 15.57
CA ALA A 30 -1.02 -4.50 14.54
C ALA A 30 -1.91 -4.84 13.33
N LEU A 31 -2.11 -6.15 13.05
CA LEU A 31 -3.05 -6.64 12.04
C LEU A 31 -4.02 -7.64 12.68
N ASN A 32 -5.29 -7.54 12.31
CA ASN A 32 -6.40 -8.27 12.90
C ASN A 32 -7.28 -8.96 11.85
N GLY A 33 -6.67 -9.82 11.00
CA GLY A 33 -7.40 -10.53 9.95
C GLY A 33 -7.49 -9.71 8.67
N VAL A 34 -6.33 -9.26 8.17
CA VAL A 34 -6.25 -8.52 6.90
C VAL A 34 -6.34 -9.50 5.75
N SER A 35 -7.28 -9.25 4.83
CA SER A 35 -7.43 -10.01 3.59
C SER A 35 -7.54 -9.05 2.40
N PHE A 36 -6.78 -9.33 1.33
CA PHE A 36 -6.86 -8.64 0.04
C PHE A 36 -6.13 -9.46 -1.03
N HIS A 37 -6.36 -9.13 -2.27
CA HIS A 37 -5.60 -9.70 -3.39
C HIS A 37 -5.23 -8.62 -4.40
N VAL A 38 -4.24 -8.94 -5.24
CA VAL A 38 -3.79 -8.11 -6.36
C VAL A 38 -3.64 -9.01 -7.58
N ASP A 39 -4.26 -8.63 -8.68
CA ASP A 39 -4.15 -9.33 -9.95
C ASP A 39 -2.91 -8.88 -10.73
N ALA A 40 -2.50 -9.68 -11.72
CA ALA A 40 -1.39 -9.30 -12.59
C ALA A 40 -1.73 -8.03 -13.39
N GLY A 41 -0.84 -7.03 -13.34
CA GLY A 41 -1.02 -5.74 -14.00
C GLY A 41 -1.98 -4.77 -13.29
N GLU A 42 -2.57 -5.17 -12.16
CA GLU A 42 -3.48 -4.34 -11.35
C GLU A 42 -2.71 -3.39 -10.43
N THR A 43 -3.27 -2.21 -10.19
CA THR A 43 -2.86 -1.33 -9.09
C THR A 43 -3.91 -1.37 -7.97
N LEU A 44 -3.52 -1.91 -6.81
CA LEU A 44 -4.28 -1.84 -5.58
C LEU A 44 -3.75 -0.70 -4.70
N ALA A 45 -4.59 0.28 -4.39
CA ALA A 45 -4.25 1.28 -3.38
C ALA A 45 -4.67 0.80 -1.98
N ILE A 46 -3.79 0.92 -1.01
CA ILE A 46 -4.08 0.68 0.41
C ILE A 46 -4.11 2.02 1.13
N LEU A 47 -5.31 2.42 1.57
CA LEU A 47 -5.60 3.70 2.20
C LEU A 47 -5.80 3.56 3.71
N GLY A 48 -5.63 4.64 4.44
CA GLY A 48 -5.96 4.74 5.87
C GLY A 48 -5.03 5.70 6.62
N GLU A 49 -5.43 6.08 7.83
CA GLU A 49 -4.64 6.94 8.72
C GLU A 49 -3.32 6.29 9.13
N SER A 50 -2.39 7.09 9.68
CA SER A 50 -1.16 6.58 10.29
C SER A 50 -1.50 5.58 11.40
N GLY A 51 -0.73 4.47 11.49
CA GLY A 51 -0.99 3.41 12.47
C GLY A 51 -2.12 2.44 12.12
N SER A 52 -2.79 2.55 10.96
CA SER A 52 -3.84 1.60 10.56
C SER A 52 -3.34 0.20 10.15
N GLY A 53 -2.02 0.00 10.04
CA GLY A 53 -1.41 -1.31 9.72
C GLY A 53 -0.87 -1.45 8.29
N LYS A 54 -0.99 -0.44 7.41
CA LYS A 54 -0.59 -0.50 5.99
C LYS A 54 0.84 -1.00 5.77
N SER A 55 1.83 -0.30 6.33
CA SER A 55 3.24 -0.67 6.18
C SER A 55 3.59 -2.00 6.87
N VAL A 56 2.87 -2.37 7.95
CA VAL A 56 3.05 -3.70 8.59
C VAL A 56 2.60 -4.81 7.63
N THR A 57 1.49 -4.60 6.94
CA THR A 57 0.95 -5.55 5.96
C THR A 57 1.97 -5.86 4.86
N VAL A 58 2.53 -4.84 4.21
CA VAL A 58 3.50 -5.06 3.13
C VAL A 58 4.84 -5.59 3.62
N ARG A 59 5.27 -5.18 4.82
CA ARG A 59 6.46 -5.79 5.45
C ARG A 59 6.27 -7.25 5.78
N ALA A 60 5.06 -7.69 6.14
CA ALA A 60 4.74 -9.10 6.32
C ALA A 60 4.84 -9.86 4.99
N VAL A 61 4.27 -9.33 3.90
CA VAL A 61 4.37 -9.90 2.55
C VAL A 61 5.84 -10.07 2.13
N MET A 62 6.69 -9.08 2.41
CA MET A 62 8.13 -9.09 2.08
C MET A 62 9.00 -9.91 3.05
N ALA A 63 8.42 -10.50 4.09
CA ALA A 63 9.16 -11.15 5.20
C ALA A 63 10.20 -10.22 5.86
N LEU A 64 9.86 -8.93 5.99
CA LEU A 64 10.70 -7.88 6.59
C LEU A 64 10.30 -7.51 8.01
N LEU A 65 9.37 -8.23 8.62
CA LEU A 65 9.02 -8.02 10.03
C LEU A 65 10.24 -8.31 10.95
N PRO A 66 10.44 -7.52 12.03
CA PRO A 66 11.53 -7.75 12.99
C PRO A 66 11.26 -9.04 13.77
N ARG A 67 12.15 -10.03 13.64
CA ARG A 67 11.97 -11.40 14.15
C ARG A 67 11.86 -11.53 15.68
N HIS A 68 12.44 -10.59 16.41
CA HIS A 68 12.49 -10.62 17.88
C HIS A 68 11.30 -9.91 18.54
N SER A 69 10.56 -9.10 17.80
CA SER A 69 9.43 -8.35 18.34
C SER A 69 8.13 -8.53 17.56
N ALA A 70 8.15 -9.17 16.39
CA ALA A 70 6.94 -9.37 15.59
C ALA A 70 6.69 -10.85 15.32
N ARG A 71 5.41 -11.25 15.38
CA ARG A 71 4.91 -12.60 15.07
C ARG A 71 3.75 -12.54 14.12
N VAL A 72 3.76 -13.40 13.12
CA VAL A 72 2.56 -13.77 12.36
C VAL A 72 1.85 -14.84 13.16
N GLU A 73 0.67 -14.51 13.73
CA GLU A 73 -0.11 -15.45 14.56
C GLU A 73 -0.92 -16.42 13.69
N ARG A 74 -1.47 -15.92 12.58
CA ARG A 74 -2.23 -16.70 11.59
C ARG A 74 -2.33 -15.97 10.27
N GLY A 75 -2.90 -16.64 9.27
CA GLY A 75 -3.14 -16.14 7.93
C GLY A 75 -2.16 -16.72 6.92
N THR A 76 -2.52 -16.61 5.64
CA THR A 76 -1.71 -17.10 4.54
C THR A 76 -1.37 -15.97 3.56
N ILE A 77 -0.17 -16.05 3.00
CA ILE A 77 0.29 -15.17 1.92
C ILE A 77 0.66 -16.07 0.75
N ARG A 78 -0.02 -15.89 -0.39
CA ARG A 78 0.26 -16.61 -1.63
C ARG A 78 0.75 -15.65 -2.70
N TYR A 79 1.79 -16.05 -3.40
CA TYR A 79 2.32 -15.33 -4.54
C TYR A 79 2.37 -16.25 -5.76
N ALA A 80 1.77 -15.84 -6.88
CA ALA A 80 1.63 -16.63 -8.09
C ALA A 80 1.11 -18.07 -7.82
N GLY A 81 0.14 -18.19 -6.91
CA GLY A 81 -0.45 -19.46 -6.48
C GLY A 81 0.33 -20.25 -5.44
N GLU A 82 1.57 -19.90 -5.17
CA GLU A 82 2.44 -20.55 -4.19
C GLU A 82 2.30 -19.91 -2.82
N GLU A 83 2.02 -20.67 -1.77
CA GLU A 83 2.01 -20.16 -0.40
C GLU A 83 3.43 -19.87 0.06
N ILE A 84 3.72 -18.59 0.33
CA ILE A 84 5.04 -18.12 0.76
C ILE A 84 5.15 -17.92 2.27
N SER A 85 4.03 -17.79 2.99
CA SER A 85 3.99 -17.62 4.45
C SER A 85 4.47 -18.85 5.22
N ALA A 86 4.22 -20.05 4.69
CA ALA A 86 4.67 -21.32 5.30
C ALA A 86 6.13 -21.67 4.97
N LYS A 87 6.78 -20.90 4.09
CA LYS A 87 8.15 -21.18 3.65
C LYS A 87 9.20 -20.58 4.58
N PRO A 88 10.42 -21.16 4.59
CA PRO A 88 11.54 -20.53 5.25
C PRO A 88 11.71 -19.08 4.75
N VAL A 89 11.94 -18.14 5.66
CA VAL A 89 12.11 -16.69 5.35
C VAL A 89 13.14 -16.44 4.24
N ARG A 90 14.16 -17.31 4.11
CA ARG A 90 15.13 -17.26 3.02
C ARG A 90 14.44 -17.35 1.66
N ARG A 91 13.50 -18.30 1.48
CA ARG A 91 12.78 -18.47 0.20
C ARG A 91 11.91 -17.27 -0.15
N THR A 92 11.17 -16.75 0.84
CA THR A 92 10.36 -15.53 0.65
C THR A 92 11.23 -14.34 0.29
N ARG A 93 12.41 -14.20 0.92
CA ARG A 93 13.37 -13.13 0.58
C ARG A 93 14.01 -13.31 -0.80
N GLU A 94 14.18 -14.53 -1.28
CA GLU A 94 14.65 -14.80 -2.65
C GLU A 94 13.62 -14.32 -3.67
N LEU A 95 12.32 -14.58 -3.45
CA LEU A 95 11.22 -14.07 -4.28
C LEU A 95 11.14 -12.54 -4.22
N SER A 96 11.19 -11.98 -3.01
CA SER A 96 11.21 -10.53 -2.79
C SER A 96 12.43 -9.83 -3.40
N ALA A 97 13.48 -10.57 -3.71
CA ALA A 97 14.68 -10.01 -4.31
C ALA A 97 14.67 -10.02 -5.85
N THR A 98 13.71 -10.70 -6.48
CA THR A 98 13.68 -10.88 -7.95
C THR A 98 12.33 -10.58 -8.57
N GLU A 99 11.24 -10.89 -7.88
CA GLU A 99 9.89 -10.78 -8.44
C GLU A 99 9.01 -9.75 -7.74
N ILE A 100 9.33 -9.40 -6.49
CA ILE A 100 8.61 -8.37 -5.71
C ILE A 100 9.62 -7.29 -5.32
N ALA A 101 9.39 -6.06 -5.72
CA ALA A 101 10.23 -4.93 -5.31
C ALA A 101 9.46 -4.00 -4.37
N MET A 102 10.20 -3.23 -3.55
CA MET A 102 9.62 -2.25 -2.65
C MET A 102 10.35 -0.91 -2.76
N VAL A 103 9.59 0.16 -2.88
CA VAL A 103 10.02 1.54 -2.67
C VAL A 103 9.57 1.95 -1.27
N PHE A 104 10.53 2.25 -0.41
CA PHE A 104 10.28 2.64 0.98
C PHE A 104 9.94 4.13 1.10
N GLN A 105 9.26 4.50 2.17
CA GLN A 105 8.82 5.86 2.47
C GLN A 105 9.98 6.87 2.51
N ASP A 106 11.14 6.48 3.03
CA ASP A 106 12.31 7.36 3.17
C ASP A 106 13.41 6.99 2.17
N SER A 107 13.48 7.77 1.08
CA SER A 107 14.52 7.63 0.06
C SER A 107 15.93 7.99 0.56
N LEU A 108 16.05 8.75 1.66
CA LEU A 108 17.36 9.12 2.22
C LEU A 108 18.05 7.93 2.87
N THR A 109 17.27 7.10 3.57
CA THR A 109 17.79 5.89 4.23
C THR A 109 17.98 4.71 3.28
N ALA A 110 17.35 4.74 2.10
CA ALA A 110 17.44 3.67 1.12
C ALA A 110 18.78 3.67 0.35
N LEU A 111 19.45 4.81 0.25
CA LEU A 111 20.71 4.97 -0.49
C LEU A 111 21.89 5.05 0.47
N ASN A 112 22.97 4.30 0.18
CA ASN A 112 24.23 4.43 0.91
C ASN A 112 24.93 5.76 0.52
N PRO A 113 25.07 6.72 1.45
CA PRO A 113 25.55 8.08 1.14
C PRO A 113 27.00 8.13 0.68
N VAL A 114 27.82 7.12 0.97
CA VAL A 114 29.26 7.08 0.63
C VAL A 114 29.55 6.20 -0.58
N VAL A 115 28.53 5.69 -1.26
CA VAL A 115 28.64 4.88 -2.49
C VAL A 115 27.99 5.60 -3.65
N ARG A 116 28.64 5.63 -4.82
CA ARG A 116 28.10 6.25 -6.02
C ARG A 116 26.80 5.59 -6.46
N VAL A 117 25.85 6.38 -6.95
CA VAL A 117 24.50 5.92 -7.32
C VAL A 117 24.56 4.79 -8.36
N GLY A 118 25.33 4.94 -9.43
CA GLY A 118 25.48 3.89 -10.44
C GLY A 118 26.06 2.59 -9.91
N GLN A 119 26.96 2.64 -8.90
CA GLN A 119 27.53 1.45 -8.29
C GLN A 119 26.48 0.66 -7.49
N GLN A 120 25.60 1.36 -6.75
CA GLN A 120 24.52 0.73 -5.98
C GLN A 120 23.54 -0.02 -6.88
N ILE A 121 23.19 0.59 -8.03
CA ILE A 121 22.32 -0.07 -9.02
C ILE A 121 23.06 -1.22 -9.71
N ALA A 122 24.32 -1.02 -10.13
CA ALA A 122 25.10 -2.04 -10.81
C ALA A 122 25.34 -3.28 -9.94
N GLU A 123 25.45 -3.11 -8.62
CA GLU A 123 25.60 -4.22 -7.67
C GLU A 123 24.44 -5.21 -7.74
N LEU A 124 23.20 -4.72 -7.90
CA LEU A 124 22.01 -5.58 -8.05
C LEU A 124 22.17 -6.54 -9.23
N PHE A 125 22.61 -6.03 -10.39
CA PHE A 125 22.84 -6.83 -11.59
C PHE A 125 23.99 -7.83 -11.40
N ARG A 126 25.06 -7.41 -10.74
CA ARG A 126 26.22 -8.28 -10.48
C ARG A 126 25.88 -9.42 -9.54
N VAL A 127 25.16 -9.12 -8.46
CA VAL A 127 24.83 -10.11 -7.42
C VAL A 127 23.72 -11.06 -7.89
N ARG A 128 22.68 -10.54 -8.56
CA ARG A 128 21.49 -11.32 -8.92
C ARG A 128 21.56 -11.96 -10.30
N GLN A 129 22.14 -11.26 -11.28
CA GLN A 129 22.25 -11.74 -12.67
C GLN A 129 23.66 -12.17 -13.05
N ARG A 130 24.64 -12.06 -12.13
CA ARG A 130 26.05 -12.42 -12.34
C ARG A 130 26.70 -11.74 -13.55
N LEU A 131 26.23 -10.53 -13.88
CA LEU A 131 26.79 -9.77 -15.01
C LEU A 131 28.21 -9.28 -14.72
N SER A 132 28.98 -9.06 -15.79
CA SER A 132 30.29 -8.41 -15.71
C SER A 132 30.15 -6.97 -15.17
N ARG A 133 31.24 -6.40 -14.66
CA ARG A 133 31.26 -5.00 -14.17
C ARG A 133 30.81 -4.02 -15.25
N ARG A 134 31.22 -4.23 -16.49
CA ARG A 134 30.91 -3.37 -17.64
C ARG A 134 29.39 -3.44 -17.97
N GLU A 135 28.86 -4.63 -18.11
CA GLU A 135 27.44 -4.84 -18.43
C GLU A 135 26.53 -4.32 -17.32
N ALA A 136 26.86 -4.63 -16.05
CA ALA A 136 26.12 -4.14 -14.89
C ALA A 136 26.09 -2.59 -14.83
N TRP A 137 27.23 -1.95 -15.14
CA TRP A 137 27.31 -0.49 -15.21
C TRP A 137 26.43 0.07 -16.34
N GLN A 138 26.48 -0.52 -17.53
CA GLN A 138 25.64 -0.10 -18.65
C GLN A 138 24.14 -0.23 -18.31
N ARG A 139 23.75 -1.33 -17.64
CA ARG A 139 22.38 -1.52 -17.15
C ARG A 139 21.98 -0.48 -16.09
N ALA A 140 22.89 -0.13 -15.20
CA ALA A 140 22.65 0.89 -14.19
C ALA A 140 22.42 2.27 -14.82
N VAL A 141 23.23 2.66 -15.80
CA VAL A 141 23.05 3.92 -16.54
C VAL A 141 21.72 3.94 -17.29
N ALA A 142 21.37 2.85 -17.99
CA ALA A 142 20.09 2.73 -18.68
C ALA A 142 18.88 2.78 -17.70
N GLY A 143 19.03 2.20 -16.49
CA GLY A 143 18.03 2.30 -15.45
C GLY A 143 17.81 3.73 -14.94
N LEU A 144 18.87 4.50 -14.77
CA LEU A 144 18.79 5.91 -14.41
C LEU A 144 18.15 6.77 -15.51
N ASP A 145 18.50 6.50 -16.75
CA ASP A 145 17.91 7.19 -17.92
C ASP A 145 16.41 6.92 -18.00
N ARG A 146 15.99 5.67 -17.80
CA ARG A 146 14.61 5.22 -17.82
C ARG A 146 13.71 5.93 -16.79
N VAL A 147 14.26 6.29 -15.63
CA VAL A 147 13.53 7.06 -14.60
C VAL A 147 13.67 8.58 -14.78
N GLY A 148 14.22 9.02 -15.90
CA GLY A 148 14.33 10.44 -16.26
C GLY A 148 15.41 11.20 -15.47
N ILE A 149 16.52 10.56 -15.10
CA ILE A 149 17.71 11.26 -14.57
C ILE A 149 18.45 11.93 -15.72
N PRO A 150 18.56 13.26 -15.77
CA PRO A 150 19.23 13.96 -16.86
C PRO A 150 20.73 13.63 -16.86
N ASN A 151 21.32 13.41 -18.05
CA ASN A 151 22.72 13.02 -18.20
C ASN A 151 23.11 11.78 -17.36
N ALA A 152 22.30 10.73 -17.41
CA ALA A 152 22.42 9.53 -16.59
C ALA A 152 23.82 8.95 -16.53
N ALA A 153 24.54 8.90 -17.66
CA ALA A 153 25.91 8.39 -17.74
C ALA A 153 26.90 9.18 -16.85
N LYS A 154 26.76 10.51 -16.78
CA LYS A 154 27.58 11.36 -15.91
C LYS A 154 27.10 11.23 -14.46
N ARG A 155 25.80 11.34 -14.24
CA ARG A 155 25.19 11.31 -12.92
C ARG A 155 25.36 9.98 -12.19
N ALA A 156 25.51 8.87 -12.90
CA ALA A 156 25.82 7.58 -12.28
C ALA A 156 27.11 7.58 -11.43
N HIS A 157 28.03 8.52 -11.69
CA HIS A 157 29.25 8.71 -10.90
C HIS A 157 29.07 9.58 -9.66
N ASP A 158 27.93 10.27 -9.53
CA ASP A 158 27.62 11.15 -8.40
C ASP A 158 27.19 10.34 -7.17
N TYR A 159 27.26 11.00 -6.00
CA TYR A 159 26.81 10.46 -4.72
C TYR A 159 25.39 10.93 -4.41
N PRO A 160 24.62 10.20 -3.55
CA PRO A 160 23.23 10.53 -3.21
C PRO A 160 23.01 11.98 -2.76
N HIS A 161 23.95 12.57 -2.01
CA HIS A 161 23.83 13.95 -1.52
C HIS A 161 23.90 15.02 -2.63
N GLN A 162 24.35 14.67 -3.84
CA GLN A 162 24.41 15.56 -5.01
C GLN A 162 23.09 15.58 -5.80
N PHE A 163 22.08 14.83 -5.39
CA PHE A 163 20.76 14.74 -6.01
C PHE A 163 19.72 15.49 -5.18
N SER A 164 18.74 16.12 -5.83
CA SER A 164 17.56 16.64 -5.16
C SER A 164 16.69 15.52 -4.58
N GLY A 165 15.72 15.85 -3.72
CA GLY A 165 14.78 14.86 -3.14
C GLY A 165 14.08 14.01 -4.20
N GLY A 166 13.46 14.66 -5.19
CA GLY A 166 12.80 13.95 -6.29
C GLY A 166 13.75 13.12 -7.16
N MET A 167 14.99 13.59 -7.38
CA MET A 167 16.00 12.80 -8.09
C MET A 167 16.43 11.56 -7.29
N ARG A 168 16.60 11.68 -5.96
CA ARG A 168 16.90 10.51 -5.11
C ARG A 168 15.76 9.49 -5.15
N GLN A 169 14.51 9.97 -5.12
CA GLN A 169 13.34 9.10 -5.25
C GLN A 169 13.35 8.35 -6.60
N ARG A 170 13.66 9.03 -7.71
CA ARG A 170 13.84 8.40 -9.03
C ARG A 170 14.93 7.34 -9.02
N VAL A 171 16.04 7.58 -8.34
CA VAL A 171 17.14 6.61 -8.18
C VAL A 171 16.66 5.37 -7.40
N VAL A 172 15.92 5.55 -6.30
CA VAL A 172 15.35 4.44 -5.52
C VAL A 172 14.36 3.63 -6.37
N ILE A 173 13.53 4.29 -7.18
CA ILE A 173 12.66 3.63 -8.15
C ILE A 173 13.48 2.84 -9.18
N ALA A 174 14.55 3.42 -9.73
CA ALA A 174 15.43 2.72 -10.66
C ALA A 174 16.05 1.45 -10.04
N MET A 175 16.45 1.53 -8.76
CA MET A 175 16.95 0.35 -8.02
C MET A 175 15.86 -0.70 -7.84
N ALA A 176 14.67 -0.32 -7.44
CA ALA A 176 13.54 -1.23 -7.25
C ALA A 176 13.18 -1.96 -8.56
N LEU A 177 13.20 -1.25 -9.67
CA LEU A 177 12.84 -1.79 -11.00
C LEU A 177 13.99 -2.44 -11.76
N ALA A 178 15.22 -2.41 -11.23
CA ALA A 178 16.42 -2.93 -11.91
C ALA A 178 16.28 -4.38 -12.40
N LEU A 179 15.63 -5.22 -11.61
CA LEU A 179 15.44 -6.64 -11.89
C LEU A 179 14.11 -6.99 -12.56
N ARG A 180 13.34 -5.98 -13.00
CA ARG A 180 12.03 -6.13 -13.64
C ARG A 180 11.06 -6.97 -12.80
N PRO A 181 10.67 -6.52 -11.62
CA PRO A 181 9.75 -7.24 -10.76
C PRO A 181 8.36 -7.37 -11.40
N LYS A 182 7.60 -8.39 -11.01
CA LYS A 182 6.20 -8.54 -11.42
C LYS A 182 5.26 -7.74 -10.52
N LEU A 183 5.69 -7.46 -9.27
CA LEU A 183 4.94 -6.68 -8.28
C LEU A 183 5.83 -5.60 -7.69
N LEU A 184 5.37 -4.35 -7.77
CA LEU A 184 5.98 -3.22 -7.08
C LEU A 184 5.13 -2.84 -5.86
N ILE A 185 5.73 -2.73 -4.71
CA ILE A 185 5.12 -2.18 -3.50
C ILE A 185 5.70 -0.78 -3.29
N ALA A 186 4.87 0.25 -3.37
CA ALA A 186 5.24 1.64 -3.14
C ALA A 186 4.63 2.11 -1.80
N ASP A 187 5.45 2.14 -0.75
CA ASP A 187 5.03 2.55 0.60
C ASP A 187 5.29 4.05 0.78
N GLU A 188 4.24 4.85 0.59
CA GLU A 188 4.26 6.31 0.64
C GLU A 188 5.39 6.93 -0.22
N PRO A 189 5.47 6.64 -1.53
CA PRO A 189 6.63 6.93 -2.35
C PRO A 189 6.89 8.43 -2.57
N THR A 190 5.98 9.29 -2.16
CA THR A 190 6.03 10.74 -2.38
C THR A 190 6.06 11.56 -1.08
N THR A 191 6.13 10.91 0.07
CA THR A 191 6.24 11.60 1.38
C THR A 191 7.46 12.49 1.40
N ALA A 192 7.31 13.72 1.90
CA ALA A 192 8.32 14.78 1.96
C ALA A 192 8.78 15.36 0.60
N LEU A 193 8.00 15.17 -0.46
CA LEU A 193 8.19 15.86 -1.74
C LEU A 193 7.15 16.97 -1.91
N ASP A 194 7.49 18.00 -2.69
CA ASP A 194 6.51 19.02 -3.08
C ASP A 194 5.47 18.42 -4.07
N VAL A 195 4.29 19.08 -4.14
CA VAL A 195 3.14 18.57 -4.90
C VAL A 195 3.47 18.35 -6.37
N THR A 196 4.31 19.20 -6.97
CA THR A 196 4.69 19.09 -8.38
C THR A 196 5.56 17.86 -8.61
N VAL A 197 6.56 17.66 -7.75
CA VAL A 197 7.44 16.47 -7.82
C VAL A 197 6.66 15.20 -7.49
N GLN A 198 5.71 15.26 -6.54
CA GLN A 198 4.81 14.15 -6.24
C GLN A 198 4.05 13.68 -7.48
N ALA A 199 3.40 14.60 -8.22
CA ALA A 199 2.70 14.26 -9.45
C ALA A 199 3.64 13.61 -10.48
N GLN A 200 4.84 14.17 -10.69
CA GLN A 200 5.83 13.61 -11.61
C GLN A 200 6.31 12.20 -11.23
N ILE A 201 6.43 11.88 -9.93
CA ILE A 201 6.79 10.53 -9.47
C ILE A 201 5.64 9.56 -9.70
N MET A 202 4.40 9.99 -9.49
CA MET A 202 3.24 9.14 -9.73
C MET A 202 3.02 8.85 -11.21
N ASP A 203 3.18 9.85 -12.07
CA ASP A 203 3.16 9.66 -13.54
C ASP A 203 4.25 8.68 -13.98
N LEU A 204 5.47 8.85 -13.47
CA LEU A 204 6.58 7.94 -13.74
C LEU A 204 6.25 6.50 -13.33
N LEU A 205 5.69 6.29 -12.13
CA LEU A 205 5.32 4.94 -11.65
C LEU A 205 4.24 4.32 -12.53
N ARG A 206 3.24 5.11 -12.96
CA ARG A 206 2.19 4.67 -13.88
C ARG A 206 2.78 4.23 -15.23
N GLU A 207 3.60 5.09 -15.85
CA GLU A 207 4.25 4.79 -17.14
C GLU A 207 5.11 3.52 -17.07
N LEU A 208 5.91 3.37 -16.00
CA LEU A 208 6.78 2.22 -15.81
C LEU A 208 5.97 0.93 -15.56
N ARG A 209 4.87 1.02 -14.79
CA ARG A 209 3.94 -0.09 -14.57
C ARG A 209 3.34 -0.59 -15.88
N GLU A 210 2.82 0.33 -16.70
CA GLU A 210 2.20 0.02 -17.98
C GLU A 210 3.21 -0.58 -18.97
N ALA A 211 4.40 0.02 -19.06
CA ALA A 211 5.46 -0.46 -19.94
C ALA A 211 5.97 -1.87 -19.62
N ASP A 212 6.01 -2.22 -18.33
CA ASP A 212 6.49 -3.55 -17.87
C ASP A 212 5.36 -4.55 -17.63
N GLY A 213 4.09 -4.12 -17.67
CA GLY A 213 2.94 -4.97 -17.34
C GLY A 213 2.94 -5.47 -15.89
N MET A 214 3.59 -4.73 -14.97
CA MET A 214 3.70 -5.15 -13.58
C MET A 214 2.47 -4.75 -12.76
N ALA A 215 2.18 -5.51 -11.71
CA ALA A 215 1.20 -5.13 -10.70
C ALA A 215 1.83 -4.14 -9.70
N MET A 216 0.99 -3.32 -9.03
CA MET A 216 1.43 -2.37 -8.04
C MET A 216 0.54 -2.38 -6.79
N ILE A 217 1.16 -2.34 -5.60
CA ILE A 217 0.49 -1.96 -4.37
C ILE A 217 0.98 -0.56 -4.01
N LEU A 218 0.05 0.40 -3.99
CA LEU A 218 0.33 1.77 -3.60
C LEU A 218 -0.21 2.04 -2.21
N ILE A 219 0.67 2.30 -1.25
CA ILE A 219 0.28 2.77 0.08
C ILE A 219 0.42 4.29 0.08
N THR A 220 -0.68 4.96 0.40
CA THR A 220 -0.71 6.42 0.55
C THR A 220 -1.87 6.84 1.45
N HIS A 221 -1.78 8.04 1.96
CA HIS A 221 -2.89 8.74 2.61
C HIS A 221 -3.51 9.82 1.71
N ASP A 222 -2.95 10.04 0.53
CA ASP A 222 -3.41 11.03 -0.43
C ASP A 222 -4.40 10.42 -1.42
N LEU A 223 -5.68 10.73 -1.22
CA LEU A 223 -6.78 10.26 -2.06
C LEU A 223 -6.75 10.82 -3.48
N GLY A 224 -6.20 12.03 -3.66
CA GLY A 224 -6.05 12.63 -5.00
C GLY A 224 -5.10 11.82 -5.88
N VAL A 225 -4.00 11.36 -5.30
CA VAL A 225 -3.03 10.49 -5.98
C VAL A 225 -3.63 9.15 -6.38
N VAL A 226 -4.47 8.58 -5.51
CA VAL A 226 -5.10 7.26 -5.75
C VAL A 226 -6.07 7.31 -6.92
N ALA A 227 -6.82 8.42 -7.06
CA ALA A 227 -7.84 8.59 -8.10
C ALA A 227 -7.29 8.43 -9.53
N ASP A 228 -6.02 8.77 -9.74
CA ASP A 228 -5.40 8.78 -11.06
C ASP A 228 -4.68 7.47 -11.42
N VAL A 229 -4.36 6.62 -10.43
CA VAL A 229 -3.46 5.47 -10.69
C VAL A 229 -3.99 4.12 -10.22
N ALA A 230 -4.99 4.07 -9.33
CA ALA A 230 -5.47 2.82 -8.77
C ALA A 230 -6.65 2.24 -9.55
N ASP A 231 -6.65 0.93 -9.73
CA ASP A 231 -7.79 0.17 -10.27
C ASP A 231 -8.78 -0.19 -9.15
N ARG A 232 -8.24 -0.58 -7.98
CA ARG A 232 -9.00 -0.94 -6.79
C ARG A 232 -8.39 -0.31 -5.54
N VAL A 233 -9.21 -0.21 -4.49
CA VAL A 233 -8.79 0.28 -3.19
C VAL A 233 -9.12 -0.71 -2.07
N ALA A 234 -8.28 -0.70 -1.04
CA ALA A 234 -8.53 -1.35 0.25
C ALA A 234 -8.31 -0.30 1.35
N VAL A 235 -9.36 0.03 2.08
CA VAL A 235 -9.30 1.01 3.17
C VAL A 235 -9.04 0.29 4.48
N MET A 236 -7.95 0.64 5.16
CA MET A 236 -7.53 0.02 6.42
C MET A 236 -7.79 0.94 7.62
N TYR A 237 -8.38 0.38 8.67
CA TYR A 237 -8.55 1.03 9.95
C TYR A 237 -8.25 0.05 11.09
N ALA A 238 -7.46 0.47 12.10
CA ALA A 238 -7.12 -0.31 13.29
C ALA A 238 -6.73 -1.78 12.99
N GLY A 239 -5.86 -1.98 11.99
CA GLY A 239 -5.33 -3.29 11.62
C GLY A 239 -6.28 -4.19 10.83
N THR A 240 -7.36 -3.65 10.26
CA THR A 240 -8.29 -4.41 9.42
C THR A 240 -8.64 -3.67 8.15
N VAL A 241 -9.02 -4.41 7.11
CA VAL A 241 -9.68 -3.84 5.93
C VAL A 241 -11.14 -3.59 6.30
N VAL A 242 -11.58 -2.34 6.22
CA VAL A 242 -12.95 -1.93 6.53
C VAL A 242 -13.81 -1.74 5.30
N GLU A 243 -13.17 -1.50 4.15
CA GLU A 243 -13.84 -1.39 2.86
C GLU A 243 -12.87 -1.74 1.73
N SER A 244 -13.32 -2.44 0.70
CA SER A 244 -12.53 -2.78 -0.49
C SER A 244 -13.41 -2.87 -1.72
N GLY A 245 -12.92 -2.40 -2.86
CA GLY A 245 -13.66 -2.47 -4.12
C GLY A 245 -12.96 -1.76 -5.27
N PRO A 246 -13.58 -1.76 -6.47
CA PRO A 246 -13.14 -0.91 -7.56
C PRO A 246 -13.08 0.54 -7.10
N LEU A 247 -12.06 1.25 -7.52
CA LEU A 247 -11.81 2.63 -7.09
C LEU A 247 -13.07 3.51 -7.22
N ARG A 248 -13.70 3.47 -8.40
CA ARG A 248 -14.86 4.30 -8.71
C ARG A 248 -16.05 4.01 -7.79
N GLU A 249 -16.32 2.73 -7.54
CA GLU A 249 -17.44 2.30 -6.69
C GLU A 249 -17.27 2.80 -5.25
N VAL A 250 -16.06 2.68 -4.71
CA VAL A 250 -15.75 3.12 -3.34
C VAL A 250 -15.76 4.65 -3.24
N TYR A 251 -15.33 5.37 -4.30
CA TYR A 251 -15.35 6.84 -4.34
C TYR A 251 -16.76 7.40 -4.45
N ASP A 252 -17.58 6.86 -5.36
CA ASP A 252 -18.90 7.38 -5.67
C ASP A 252 -19.92 7.00 -4.57
N ALA A 253 -19.78 5.81 -3.98
CA ALA A 253 -20.70 5.27 -2.98
C ALA A 253 -19.98 4.57 -1.81
N PRO A 254 -19.21 5.30 -0.97
CA PRO A 254 -18.53 4.70 0.17
C PRO A 254 -19.50 4.02 1.11
N ALA A 255 -19.23 2.77 1.46
CA ALA A 255 -20.09 1.90 2.27
C ALA A 255 -19.72 1.87 3.75
N HIS A 256 -18.52 2.41 4.10
CA HIS A 256 -18.07 2.52 5.49
C HIS A 256 -17.98 3.99 5.92
N PRO A 257 -18.50 4.38 7.10
CA PRO A 257 -18.46 5.78 7.56
C PRO A 257 -17.04 6.36 7.67
N TYR A 258 -16.04 5.54 7.95
CA TYR A 258 -14.63 5.94 7.95
C TYR A 258 -14.16 6.34 6.55
N THR A 259 -14.46 5.55 5.53
CA THR A 259 -14.11 5.85 4.13
C THR A 259 -14.75 7.16 3.68
N ARG A 260 -16.05 7.35 4.01
CA ARG A 260 -16.76 8.61 3.74
C ARG A 260 -16.07 9.78 4.46
N GLY A 261 -15.67 9.59 5.72
CA GLY A 261 -14.93 10.60 6.48
C GLY A 261 -13.59 10.97 5.85
N LEU A 262 -12.82 9.98 5.38
CA LEU A 262 -11.57 10.22 4.65
C LEU A 262 -11.81 11.05 3.39
N MET A 263 -12.84 10.72 2.60
CA MET A 263 -13.18 11.44 1.37
C MET A 263 -13.61 12.89 1.65
N ASN A 264 -14.36 13.13 2.73
CA ASN A 264 -14.79 14.47 3.14
C ASN A 264 -13.65 15.32 3.74
N SER A 265 -12.52 14.72 4.04
CA SER A 265 -11.34 15.41 4.59
C SER A 265 -10.40 15.94 3.51
N VAL A 266 -10.64 15.63 2.23
CA VAL A 266 -9.82 16.04 1.10
C VAL A 266 -10.59 17.06 0.23
N PRO A 267 -9.92 18.11 -0.27
CA PRO A 267 -10.54 19.05 -1.21
C PRO A 267 -10.99 18.32 -2.49
N ALA A 268 -12.26 18.46 -2.84
CA ALA A 268 -12.79 17.95 -4.10
C ALA A 268 -12.75 19.09 -5.14
N PRO A 269 -12.00 18.95 -6.26
CA PRO A 269 -11.87 20.00 -7.27
C PRO A 269 -13.21 20.40 -7.91
N ASP A 270 -14.14 19.46 -7.99
CA ASP A 270 -15.49 19.60 -8.53
C ASP A 270 -16.50 20.27 -7.57
N ARG A 271 -16.12 20.48 -6.31
CA ARG A 271 -16.94 21.09 -5.26
C ARG A 271 -16.21 22.24 -4.55
N PRO A 272 -15.85 23.32 -5.26
CA PRO A 272 -15.15 24.45 -4.67
C PRO A 272 -16.01 25.07 -3.55
N GLY A 273 -15.38 25.34 -2.38
CA GLY A 273 -16.06 25.94 -1.23
C GLY A 273 -16.74 24.96 -0.27
N THR A 274 -16.65 23.65 -0.51
CA THR A 274 -17.12 22.66 0.46
C THR A 274 -16.22 22.70 1.70
N ARG A 275 -16.83 22.88 2.88
CA ARG A 275 -16.08 22.85 4.15
C ARG A 275 -15.54 21.45 4.39
N LEU A 276 -14.23 21.32 4.51
CA LEU A 276 -13.58 20.06 4.89
C LEU A 276 -14.01 19.66 6.30
N THR A 277 -14.44 18.43 6.46
CA THR A 277 -14.86 17.91 7.77
C THR A 277 -13.85 16.83 8.18
N PRO A 278 -12.95 17.12 9.13
CA PRO A 278 -12.01 16.12 9.62
C PRO A 278 -12.76 15.03 10.40
N ILE A 279 -12.18 13.83 10.41
CA ILE A 279 -12.68 12.74 11.26
C ILE A 279 -12.33 13.08 12.70
N GLU A 280 -13.34 13.30 13.53
CA GLU A 280 -13.17 13.66 14.94
C GLU A 280 -12.54 12.53 15.77
N GLY A 281 -11.81 12.91 16.82
CA GLY A 281 -11.18 12.00 17.76
C GLY A 281 -9.89 11.36 17.26
N MET A 282 -9.29 10.54 18.10
CA MET A 282 -8.02 9.86 17.84
C MET A 282 -8.26 8.40 17.40
N PRO A 283 -7.42 7.84 16.52
CA PRO A 283 -7.41 6.41 16.26
C PRO A 283 -7.26 5.60 17.56
N PRO A 284 -7.89 4.42 17.68
CA PRO A 284 -7.81 3.62 18.89
C PRO A 284 -6.40 3.11 19.13
N SER A 285 -6.02 3.03 20.41
CA SER A 285 -4.75 2.41 20.79
C SER A 285 -4.75 0.91 20.44
N PRO A 286 -3.71 0.39 19.79
CA PRO A 286 -3.62 -1.03 19.50
C PRO A 286 -3.45 -1.89 20.76
N LEU A 287 -3.02 -1.29 21.89
CA LEU A 287 -2.94 -1.95 23.20
C LEU A 287 -4.31 -2.14 23.85
N HIS A 288 -5.25 -1.24 23.57
CA HIS A 288 -6.61 -1.24 24.12
C HIS A 288 -7.61 -1.05 22.98
N PRO A 289 -7.76 -2.05 22.08
CA PRO A 289 -8.69 -1.95 20.98
C PRO A 289 -10.13 -1.91 21.53
N PRO A 290 -11.03 -1.09 20.96
CA PRO A 290 -12.42 -1.09 21.35
C PRO A 290 -13.09 -2.43 21.01
N THR A 291 -14.08 -2.82 21.81
CA THR A 291 -14.96 -3.95 21.50
C THR A 291 -15.83 -3.63 20.29
N GLY A 292 -16.34 -4.65 19.61
CA GLY A 292 -17.19 -4.49 18.43
C GLY A 292 -16.48 -3.86 17.23
N CYS A 293 -17.17 -2.96 16.53
CA CYS A 293 -16.61 -2.22 15.40
C CYS A 293 -15.48 -1.28 15.86
N PRO A 294 -14.25 -1.39 15.34
CA PRO A 294 -13.14 -0.57 15.81
C PRO A 294 -13.32 0.93 15.55
N PHE A 295 -14.16 1.30 14.60
CA PHE A 295 -14.47 2.70 14.30
C PHE A 295 -15.62 3.28 15.14
N HIS A 296 -16.37 2.48 15.90
CA HIS A 296 -17.57 2.95 16.61
C HIS A 296 -17.34 4.19 17.51
N PRO A 297 -16.18 4.38 18.18
CA PRO A 297 -15.99 5.56 19.03
C PRO A 297 -15.92 6.88 18.25
N ARG A 298 -15.60 6.83 16.95
CA ARG A 298 -15.48 7.99 16.06
C ARG A 298 -16.60 8.03 15.02
N CYS A 299 -17.46 7.03 15.00
CA CYS A 299 -18.47 6.88 13.97
C CYS A 299 -19.69 7.76 14.27
N PRO A 300 -20.05 8.72 13.40
CA PRO A 300 -21.19 9.62 13.64
C PRO A 300 -22.53 8.88 13.59
N VAL A 301 -22.57 7.67 13.00
CA VAL A 301 -23.79 6.84 12.85
C VAL A 301 -23.73 5.57 13.71
N ALA A 302 -22.88 5.54 14.75
CA ALA A 302 -22.74 4.38 15.62
C ALA A 302 -24.04 4.07 16.37
N ARG A 303 -24.40 2.78 16.42
CA ARG A 303 -25.56 2.25 17.14
C ARG A 303 -25.12 1.26 18.22
N ALA A 304 -26.03 0.80 19.06
CA ALA A 304 -25.71 -0.05 20.21
C ALA A 304 -24.95 -1.32 19.83
N ASN A 305 -25.36 -2.02 18.78
CA ASN A 305 -24.68 -3.23 18.29
C ASN A 305 -23.28 -2.97 17.77
N CYS A 306 -22.94 -1.76 17.30
CA CYS A 306 -21.58 -1.43 16.88
C CYS A 306 -20.57 -1.48 18.04
N ARG A 307 -21.03 -1.40 19.29
CA ARG A 307 -20.17 -1.44 20.48
C ARG A 307 -19.82 -2.86 20.91
N THR A 308 -20.66 -3.84 20.56
CA THR A 308 -20.52 -5.23 20.98
C THR A 308 -20.11 -6.15 19.84
N ASP A 309 -20.62 -5.90 18.62
CA ASP A 309 -20.48 -6.82 17.51
C ASP A 309 -19.54 -6.26 16.46
N ARG A 310 -18.50 -7.04 16.13
CA ARG A 310 -17.56 -6.68 15.06
C ARG A 310 -18.16 -7.04 13.70
N PRO A 311 -18.39 -6.07 12.80
CA PRO A 311 -18.88 -6.38 11.47
C PRO A 311 -17.83 -7.12 10.67
N ALA A 312 -18.24 -8.22 10.00
CA ALA A 312 -17.41 -8.89 9.02
C ALA A 312 -17.35 -8.10 7.71
N LEU A 313 -16.26 -8.20 6.98
CA LEU A 313 -16.16 -7.72 5.61
C LEU A 313 -17.12 -8.57 4.75
N ARG A 314 -18.08 -7.93 4.11
CA ARG A 314 -19.14 -8.59 3.31
C ARG A 314 -19.39 -7.85 2.02
N ILE A 315 -19.82 -8.55 1.00
CA ILE A 315 -20.22 -7.97 -0.29
C ILE A 315 -21.44 -7.06 -0.07
N VAL A 316 -21.34 -5.80 -0.47
CA VAL A 316 -22.39 -4.77 -0.41
C VAL A 316 -22.89 -4.40 -1.80
N ALA A 317 -22.03 -4.54 -2.83
CA ALA A 317 -22.34 -4.45 -4.25
C ALA A 317 -21.37 -5.34 -5.04
N THR A 318 -21.52 -5.44 -6.36
CA THR A 318 -20.65 -6.27 -7.20
C THR A 318 -19.18 -5.84 -7.07
N GLY A 319 -18.34 -6.70 -6.51
CA GLY A 319 -16.90 -6.44 -6.27
C GLY A 319 -16.62 -5.41 -5.18
N HIS A 320 -17.65 -4.91 -4.46
CA HIS A 320 -17.51 -3.94 -3.39
C HIS A 320 -17.88 -4.57 -2.06
N GLU A 321 -16.97 -4.53 -1.10
CA GLU A 321 -17.09 -5.13 0.22
C GLU A 321 -16.92 -4.08 1.32
N ALA A 322 -17.69 -4.19 2.41
CA ALA A 322 -17.56 -3.31 3.56
C ALA A 322 -17.81 -4.03 4.89
N ALA A 323 -17.04 -3.66 5.91
CA ALA A 323 -17.17 -4.12 7.28
C ALA A 323 -18.01 -3.11 8.10
N CYS A 324 -19.27 -2.90 7.70
CA CYS A 324 -20.20 -2.04 8.36
C CYS A 324 -21.58 -2.72 8.49
N HIS A 325 -22.20 -2.67 9.69
CA HIS A 325 -23.56 -3.20 9.90
C HIS A 325 -24.60 -2.48 9.04
N TYR A 326 -24.35 -1.20 8.74
CA TYR A 326 -25.27 -0.28 8.08
C TYR A 326 -24.75 0.19 6.71
N ALA A 327 -23.94 -0.63 6.04
CA ALA A 327 -23.28 -0.28 4.78
C ALA A 327 -24.25 0.28 3.72
N GLN A 328 -25.44 -0.33 3.56
CA GLN A 328 -26.43 0.12 2.59
C GLN A 328 -26.99 1.52 2.90
N GLU A 329 -27.22 1.83 4.17
CA GLU A 329 -27.67 3.15 4.59
C GLU A 329 -26.55 4.20 4.37
N VAL A 330 -25.30 3.82 4.64
CA VAL A 330 -24.14 4.66 4.37
C VAL A 330 -23.99 4.96 2.88
N MET A 331 -24.11 3.97 1.98
CA MET A 331 -24.03 4.16 0.53
C MET A 331 -25.12 5.09 0.00
N THR A 332 -26.35 5.01 0.52
CA THR A 332 -27.49 5.82 0.07
C THR A 332 -27.50 7.24 0.63
N GLY A 333 -26.53 7.59 1.51
CA GLY A 333 -26.47 8.94 2.11
C GLY A 333 -27.60 9.23 3.10
N VAL A 334 -28.35 8.22 3.52
CA VAL A 334 -29.40 8.38 4.53
C VAL A 334 -28.71 8.51 5.90
N ASP A 335 -28.37 9.74 6.27
CA ASP A 335 -27.88 10.09 7.61
C ASP A 335 -29.04 9.98 8.60
N THR A 336 -29.37 8.77 9.03
CA THR A 336 -30.29 8.57 10.15
C THR A 336 -29.56 8.79 11.48
N VAL A 337 -29.08 10.02 11.70
CA VAL A 337 -28.68 10.48 13.02
C VAL A 337 -29.49 11.71 13.37
N LYS A 338 -30.70 11.47 13.87
CA LYS A 338 -31.36 12.37 14.81
C LYS A 338 -32.07 11.48 15.83
N GLY A 339 -31.61 11.50 17.05
CA GLY A 339 -32.40 11.02 18.19
C GLY A 339 -31.70 9.97 19.03
N ALA A 340 -30.86 10.42 19.92
CA ALA A 340 -30.79 9.87 21.26
C ALA A 340 -30.44 11.04 22.18
N ALA A 341 -31.50 11.61 22.77
CA ALA A 341 -31.39 12.43 23.95
C ALA A 341 -31.04 11.55 25.14
#